data_77fc87907e2f9a290203658db290de10
#
_entry.id   77fc87907e2f9a290203658db290de10
#
_cell.length_a   1.000
_cell.length_b   1.000
_cell.length_c   1.000
_cell.angle_alpha   90.00
_cell.angle_beta   90.00
_cell.angle_gamma   90.00
#
_symmetry.space_group_name_H-M   'P 1'
#
loop_
_entity.id
_entity.type
_entity.pdbx_description
1 polymer ?
#
loop_
_entity_poly.entity_id
_entity_poly.type
_entity_poly.pdbx_seq_one_letter_code
_entity_poly.pdbx_strand_id
1 'polypeptide(L)'
;METYIDNERRAKTMDSKFSKSIVEAAQSAKIMGVRSGTEHKFTGVWVVVVEGRVFARSWSDKPTGWFRAFRKQPAGTIQLGDREIPVRGKPVRSSRILDAVTAAFGEKYNTKASKKWVDGFAEPERLATTLEFVPG
;
A
#
# COMPACT_ATOMS: atom_id res chain seq x y z
N MET A 1 27.55 -20.29 -14.54
CA MET A 1 26.20 -20.84 -14.75
C MET A 1 25.35 -20.74 -13.48
N GLU A 2 25.78 -21.36 -12.41
CA GLU A 2 25.05 -21.29 -11.14
C GLU A 2 24.96 -19.87 -10.59
N THR A 3 26.05 -19.10 -10.69
CA THR A 3 26.09 -17.71 -10.28
C THR A 3 25.06 -16.86 -11.02
N TYR A 4 24.89 -17.13 -12.30
CA TYR A 4 23.92 -16.43 -13.13
C TYR A 4 22.48 -16.71 -12.67
N ILE A 5 22.18 -17.96 -12.34
CA ILE A 5 20.86 -18.36 -11.84
C ILE A 5 20.58 -17.71 -10.49
N ASP A 6 21.57 -17.66 -9.61
CA ASP A 6 21.44 -17.01 -8.31
C ASP A 6 21.19 -15.50 -8.47
N ASN A 7 21.81 -14.87 -9.46
CA ASN A 7 21.59 -13.45 -9.74
C ASN A 7 20.15 -13.20 -10.19
N GLU A 8 19.58 -14.09 -10.99
CA GLU A 8 18.18 -13.99 -11.40
C GLU A 8 17.24 -14.09 -10.20
N ARG A 9 17.51 -15.01 -9.30
CA ARG A 9 16.71 -15.15 -8.07
C ARG A 9 16.78 -13.92 -7.20
N ARG A 10 17.97 -13.35 -7.05
CA ARG A 10 18.15 -12.11 -6.30
C ARG A 10 17.39 -10.98 -6.93
N ALA A 11 17.46 -10.85 -8.24
CA ALA A 11 16.72 -9.82 -8.96
C ALA A 11 15.22 -9.94 -8.69
N LYS A 12 14.66 -11.15 -8.78
CA LYS A 12 13.26 -11.39 -8.48
C LYS A 12 12.90 -11.07 -7.04
N THR A 13 13.77 -11.44 -6.09
CA THR A 13 13.56 -11.13 -4.67
C THR A 13 13.65 -9.63 -4.42
N MET A 14 14.61 -8.96 -5.07
CA MET A 14 14.76 -7.50 -4.95
C MET A 14 13.63 -6.77 -5.65
N ASP A 15 13.08 -7.31 -6.74
CA ASP A 15 11.95 -6.75 -7.45
C ASP A 15 10.66 -6.75 -6.62
N SER A 16 10.63 -7.52 -5.52
CA SER A 16 9.50 -7.47 -4.59
C SER A 16 9.49 -6.23 -3.71
N LYS A 17 10.53 -5.40 -3.78
CA LYS A 17 10.65 -4.15 -3.02
C LYS A 17 10.76 -2.97 -3.95
N PHE A 18 10.11 -1.88 -3.57
CA PHE A 18 10.25 -0.63 -4.30
C PHE A 18 11.64 -0.03 -4.12
N SER A 19 12.08 0.75 -5.10
CA SER A 19 13.29 1.54 -4.99
C SER A 19 13.17 2.54 -3.85
N LYS A 20 14.32 3.00 -3.35
CA LYS A 20 14.36 4.01 -2.29
C LYS A 20 13.58 5.27 -2.66
N SER A 21 13.67 5.72 -3.92
CA SER A 21 12.98 6.93 -4.35
C SER A 21 11.46 6.78 -4.30
N ILE A 22 10.93 5.61 -4.62
CA ILE A 22 9.49 5.35 -4.52
C ILE A 22 9.05 5.29 -3.07
N VAL A 23 9.82 4.64 -2.21
CA VAL A 23 9.53 4.57 -0.78
C VAL A 23 9.51 5.97 -0.17
N GLU A 24 10.48 6.80 -0.50
CA GLU A 24 10.54 8.19 -0.02
C GLU A 24 9.35 9.00 -0.52
N ALA A 25 8.95 8.81 -1.78
CA ALA A 25 7.78 9.49 -2.32
C ALA A 25 6.51 9.08 -1.59
N ALA A 26 6.35 7.79 -1.29
CA ALA A 26 5.20 7.29 -0.53
C ALA A 26 5.20 7.84 0.91
N GLN A 27 6.38 7.89 1.53
CA GLN A 27 6.53 8.43 2.88
C GLN A 27 6.10 9.90 2.96
N SER A 28 6.45 10.69 1.94
CA SER A 28 6.18 12.13 1.92
C SER A 28 4.78 12.47 1.44
N ALA A 29 4.13 11.60 0.68
CA ALA A 29 2.82 11.88 0.11
C ALA A 29 1.74 11.84 1.18
N LYS A 30 0.87 12.86 1.21
CA LYS A 30 -0.34 12.83 2.05
C LYS A 30 -1.39 11.90 1.44
N ILE A 31 -1.53 11.97 0.13
CA ILE A 31 -2.51 11.19 -0.62
C ILE A 31 -1.78 10.44 -1.74
N MET A 32 -2.10 9.19 -1.88
CA MET A 32 -1.62 8.34 -2.96
C MET A 32 -2.82 7.89 -3.78
N GLY A 33 -2.71 7.98 -5.11
CA GLY A 33 -3.74 7.43 -5.97
C GLY A 33 -3.56 5.92 -6.11
N VAL A 34 -4.67 5.18 -6.09
CA VAL A 34 -4.65 3.73 -6.31
C VAL A 34 -5.73 3.36 -7.32
N ARG A 35 -5.44 2.41 -8.21
CA ARG A 35 -6.44 1.79 -9.07
C ARG A 35 -6.04 0.36 -9.39
N SER A 36 -7.02 -0.54 -9.30
CA SER A 36 -6.88 -1.92 -9.76
C SER A 36 -7.08 -1.94 -11.27
N GLY A 37 -6.26 -2.69 -11.99
CA GLY A 37 -6.31 -2.73 -13.44
C GLY A 37 -6.00 -1.38 -14.09
N THR A 38 -6.56 -1.14 -15.27
CA THR A 38 -6.32 0.08 -16.05
C THR A 38 -7.58 0.87 -16.37
N GLU A 39 -8.75 0.32 -16.07
CA GLU A 39 -10.04 0.90 -16.46
C GLU A 39 -10.66 1.83 -15.42
N HIS A 40 -10.31 1.63 -14.13
CA HIS A 40 -10.83 2.46 -13.06
C HIS A 40 -10.10 3.79 -12.98
N LYS A 41 -10.76 4.78 -12.42
CA LYS A 41 -10.11 6.04 -12.05
C LYS A 41 -9.29 5.80 -10.79
N PHE A 42 -8.29 6.65 -10.57
CA PHE A 42 -7.54 6.62 -9.31
C PHE A 42 -8.42 7.05 -8.15
N THR A 43 -8.30 6.35 -7.05
CA THR A 43 -8.89 6.73 -5.77
C THR A 43 -7.79 7.26 -4.87
N GLY A 44 -7.98 8.44 -4.27
CA GLY A 44 -7.01 9.00 -3.34
C GLY A 44 -7.12 8.35 -1.97
N VAL A 45 -6.01 7.85 -1.44
CA VAL A 45 -5.99 7.17 -0.14
C VAL A 45 -4.82 7.68 0.69
N TRP A 46 -4.92 7.53 2.00
CA TRP A 46 -3.79 7.72 2.90
C TRP A 46 -2.80 6.58 2.70
N VAL A 47 -1.51 6.89 2.79
CA VAL A 47 -0.43 5.94 2.55
C VAL A 47 0.57 6.01 3.69
N VAL A 48 1.05 4.84 4.13
CA VAL A 48 2.12 4.75 5.13
C VAL A 48 3.19 3.79 4.65
N VAL A 49 4.38 3.98 5.19
CA VAL A 49 5.54 3.11 4.93
C VAL A 49 5.94 2.47 6.26
N VAL A 50 6.07 1.15 6.25
CA VAL A 50 6.52 0.35 7.40
C VAL A 50 7.57 -0.61 6.88
N GLU A 51 8.76 -0.58 7.44
CA GLU A 51 9.88 -1.46 7.04
C GLU A 51 10.19 -1.39 5.55
N GLY A 52 10.12 -0.19 4.97
CA GLY A 52 10.36 0.02 3.54
C GLY A 52 9.24 -0.50 2.63
N ARG A 53 8.11 -0.87 3.19
CA ARG A 53 6.95 -1.43 2.48
C ARG A 53 5.80 -0.43 2.49
N VAL A 54 5.01 -0.42 1.44
CA VAL A 54 3.97 0.58 1.20
C VAL A 54 2.60 -0.02 1.48
N PHE A 55 1.82 0.66 2.32
CA PHE A 55 0.50 0.18 2.76
C PHE A 55 -0.55 1.26 2.65
N ALA A 56 -1.78 0.82 2.41
CA ALA A 56 -2.97 1.65 2.56
C ALA A 56 -4.07 0.81 3.21
N ARG A 57 -5.06 1.50 3.77
CA ARG A 57 -6.19 0.84 4.44
C ARG A 57 -7.47 1.50 3.97
N SER A 58 -8.44 0.69 3.56
CA SER A 58 -9.73 1.21 3.12
C SER A 58 -10.60 1.57 4.32
N TRP A 59 -11.32 2.68 4.19
CA TRP A 59 -12.32 3.05 5.20
C TRP A 59 -13.51 2.11 5.20
N SER A 60 -13.82 1.54 4.04
CA SER A 60 -14.94 0.62 3.91
C SER A 60 -14.59 -0.59 3.06
N ASP A 61 -15.36 -1.67 3.24
CA ASP A 61 -15.22 -2.90 2.45
C ASP A 61 -16.35 -3.01 1.42
N LYS A 62 -16.66 -1.89 0.75
CA LYS A 62 -17.71 -1.87 -0.27
C LYS A 62 -17.33 -2.75 -1.47
N PRO A 63 -18.29 -3.51 -2.03
CA PRO A 63 -18.03 -4.33 -3.22
C PRO A 63 -17.47 -3.54 -4.40
N THR A 64 -17.82 -2.25 -4.51
CA THR A 64 -17.33 -1.36 -5.57
C THR A 64 -16.10 -0.55 -5.16
N GLY A 65 -15.58 -0.74 -3.96
CA GLY A 65 -14.43 0.01 -3.44
C GLY A 65 -13.10 -0.51 -3.97
N TRP A 66 -12.06 0.30 -3.81
CA TRP A 66 -10.73 -0.01 -4.35
C TRP A 66 -10.11 -1.25 -3.71
N PHE A 67 -10.38 -1.52 -2.44
CA PHE A 67 -9.81 -2.69 -1.76
C PHE A 67 -10.33 -3.98 -2.39
N ARG A 68 -11.63 -4.08 -2.59
CA ARG A 68 -12.24 -5.23 -3.23
C ARG A 68 -11.82 -5.38 -4.69
N ALA A 69 -11.64 -4.25 -5.40
CA ALA A 69 -11.13 -4.26 -6.76
C ALA A 69 -9.76 -4.92 -6.83
N PHE A 70 -8.83 -4.56 -5.94
CA PHE A 70 -7.51 -5.19 -5.88
C PHE A 70 -7.56 -6.66 -5.47
N ARG A 71 -8.54 -7.07 -4.67
CA ARG A 71 -8.70 -8.49 -4.34
C ARG A 71 -9.11 -9.31 -5.55
N LYS A 72 -9.95 -8.75 -6.41
CA LYS A 72 -10.36 -9.41 -7.66
C LYS A 72 -9.25 -9.37 -8.71
N GLN A 73 -8.58 -8.24 -8.83
CA GLN A 73 -7.52 -8.01 -9.80
C GLN A 73 -6.33 -7.37 -9.08
N PRO A 74 -5.37 -8.18 -8.59
CA PRO A 74 -4.24 -7.67 -7.82
C PRO A 74 -3.32 -6.72 -8.58
N ALA A 75 -3.20 -6.86 -9.90
CA ALA A 75 -2.38 -5.97 -10.71
C ALA A 75 -3.08 -4.62 -10.86
N GLY A 76 -2.32 -3.55 -10.68
CA GLY A 76 -2.86 -2.19 -10.80
C GLY A 76 -1.75 -1.17 -10.80
N THR A 77 -2.09 0.05 -10.41
CA THR A 77 -1.16 1.18 -10.44
C THR A 77 -1.35 2.03 -9.20
N ILE A 78 -0.24 2.53 -8.66
CA ILE A 78 -0.29 3.61 -7.67
C ILE A 78 0.24 4.89 -8.33
N GLN A 79 -0.26 6.03 -7.85
CA GLN A 79 0.16 7.34 -8.33
C GLN A 79 0.73 8.14 -7.17
N LEU A 80 1.99 8.55 -7.29
CA LEU A 80 2.70 9.35 -6.30
C LEU A 80 3.17 10.63 -7.00
N GLY A 81 2.47 11.73 -6.74
CA GLY A 81 2.65 12.95 -7.51
C GLY A 81 2.24 12.71 -8.95
N ASP A 82 3.13 12.95 -9.89
CA ASP A 82 2.90 12.69 -11.31
C ASP A 82 3.45 11.33 -11.79
N ARG A 83 3.98 10.52 -10.86
CA ARG A 83 4.53 9.19 -11.19
C ARG A 83 3.46 8.13 -11.07
N GLU A 84 3.31 7.33 -12.12
CA GLU A 84 2.43 6.15 -12.12
C GLU A 84 3.31 4.90 -12.08
N ILE A 85 3.06 4.04 -11.11
CA ILE A 85 3.94 2.92 -10.80
C ILE A 85 3.13 1.63 -10.82
N PRO A 86 3.47 0.65 -11.69
CA PRO A 86 2.79 -0.64 -11.69
C PRO A 86 3.01 -1.38 -10.38
N VAL A 87 1.94 -1.95 -9.84
CA VAL A 87 1.97 -2.64 -8.55
C VAL A 87 1.11 -3.89 -8.57
N ARG A 88 1.29 -4.69 -7.52
CA ARG A 88 0.35 -5.73 -7.12
C ARG A 88 -0.08 -5.46 -5.70
N GLY A 89 -1.38 -5.58 -5.44
CA GLY A 89 -1.94 -5.43 -4.10
C GLY A 89 -2.04 -6.77 -3.40
N LYS A 90 -1.61 -6.82 -2.14
CA LYS A 90 -1.66 -8.03 -1.32
C LYS A 90 -2.35 -7.73 0.00
N PRO A 91 -3.45 -8.42 0.35
CA PRO A 91 -4.05 -8.27 1.68
C PRO A 91 -3.05 -8.63 2.77
N VAL A 92 -3.05 -7.85 3.84
CA VAL A 92 -2.15 -8.05 4.97
C VAL A 92 -2.85 -8.89 6.02
N ARG A 93 -2.18 -9.95 6.49
CA ARG A 93 -2.73 -10.87 7.51
C ARG A 93 -1.91 -10.93 8.78
N SER A 94 -0.65 -10.50 8.73
CA SER A 94 0.23 -10.49 9.90
C SER A 94 -0.25 -9.47 10.93
N SER A 95 -0.57 -9.91 12.14
CA SER A 95 -1.00 -9.01 13.21
C SER A 95 0.11 -8.02 13.58
N ARG A 96 1.37 -8.45 13.54
CA ARG A 96 2.50 -7.56 13.78
C ARG A 96 2.53 -6.40 12.78
N ILE A 97 2.34 -6.72 11.50
CA ILE A 97 2.33 -5.69 10.45
C ILE A 97 1.08 -4.82 10.55
N LEU A 98 -0.08 -5.40 10.82
CA LEU A 98 -1.32 -4.64 10.99
C LEU A 98 -1.17 -3.61 12.11
N ASP A 99 -0.59 -4.01 13.23
CA ASP A 99 -0.37 -3.09 14.37
C ASP A 99 0.64 -1.99 14.01
N ALA A 100 1.71 -2.35 13.31
CA ALA A 100 2.72 -1.39 12.86
C ALA A 100 2.12 -0.37 11.87
N VAL A 101 1.26 -0.82 10.97
CA VAL A 101 0.55 0.06 10.02
C VAL A 101 -0.38 1.02 10.77
N THR A 102 -1.11 0.52 11.77
CA THR A 102 -1.98 1.37 12.61
C THR A 102 -1.16 2.46 13.30
N ALA A 103 -0.02 2.09 13.90
CA ALA A 103 0.87 3.06 14.55
C ALA A 103 1.41 4.09 13.55
N ALA A 104 1.77 3.64 12.35
CA ALA A 104 2.29 4.51 11.31
C ALA A 104 1.26 5.55 10.85
N PHE A 105 -0.01 5.18 10.76
CA PHE A 105 -1.08 6.15 10.48
C PHE A 105 -1.14 7.24 11.55
N GLY A 106 -1.05 6.85 12.82
CA GLY A 106 -1.07 7.82 13.93
C GLY A 106 0.11 8.76 13.93
N GLU A 107 1.30 8.27 13.55
CA GLU A 107 2.50 9.10 13.49
C GLU A 107 2.48 10.08 12.33
N LYS A 108 2.03 9.62 11.17
CA LYS A 108 2.06 10.43 9.94
C LYS A 108 0.92 11.44 9.88
N TYR A 109 -0.29 11.03 10.24
CA TYR A 109 -1.50 11.85 10.15
C TYR A 109 -1.88 12.33 11.55
N ASN A 110 -1.01 13.15 12.13
CA ASN A 110 -1.06 13.52 13.55
C ASN A 110 -1.70 14.89 13.83
N THR A 111 -2.54 15.37 12.93
CA THR A 111 -3.29 16.61 13.17
C THR A 111 -4.56 16.34 13.96
N LYS A 112 -5.09 17.39 14.61
CA LYS A 112 -6.39 17.31 15.29
C LYS A 112 -7.50 16.88 14.35
N ALA A 113 -7.51 17.39 13.13
CA ALA A 113 -8.53 17.08 12.14
C ALA A 113 -8.48 15.61 11.69
N SER A 114 -7.30 15.00 11.73
CA SER A 114 -7.11 13.62 11.30
C SER A 114 -7.41 12.59 12.39
N LYS A 115 -7.48 13.01 13.66
CA LYS A 115 -7.54 12.08 14.80
C LYS A 115 -8.68 11.08 14.71
N LYS A 116 -9.88 11.52 14.38
CA LYS A 116 -11.04 10.62 14.30
C LYS A 116 -10.89 9.57 13.21
N TRP A 117 -10.22 9.92 12.12
CA TRP A 117 -9.96 8.98 11.02
C TRP A 117 -8.88 7.97 11.40
N VAL A 118 -7.83 8.44 12.07
CA VAL A 118 -6.77 7.57 12.60
C VAL A 118 -7.35 6.58 13.60
N ASP A 119 -8.16 7.06 14.54
CA ASP A 119 -8.80 6.21 15.54
C ASP A 119 -9.72 5.18 14.87
N GLY A 120 -10.47 5.58 13.85
CA GLY A 120 -11.32 4.67 13.09
C GLY A 120 -10.55 3.59 12.35
N PHE A 121 -9.35 3.90 11.85
CA PHE A 121 -8.50 2.90 11.18
C PHE A 121 -7.98 1.81 12.13
N ALA A 122 -8.04 2.03 13.43
CA ALA A 122 -7.65 1.02 14.43
C ALA A 122 -8.76 0.01 14.69
N GLU A 123 -9.97 0.23 14.20
CA GLU A 123 -11.08 -0.69 14.44
C GLU A 123 -10.91 -2.00 13.67
N PRO A 124 -11.33 -3.15 14.28
CA PRO A 124 -11.08 -4.47 13.69
C PRO A 124 -11.53 -4.63 12.24
N GLU A 125 -12.68 -4.12 11.87
CA GLU A 125 -13.18 -4.24 10.50
C GLU A 125 -12.30 -3.53 9.49
N ARG A 126 -11.60 -2.46 9.90
CA ARG A 126 -10.69 -1.73 9.00
C ARG A 126 -9.30 -2.32 8.97
N LEU A 127 -8.90 -3.05 10.00
CA LEU A 127 -7.67 -3.84 9.92
C LEU A 127 -7.77 -4.85 8.77
N ALA A 128 -8.93 -5.44 8.57
CA ALA A 128 -9.16 -6.43 7.52
C ALA A 128 -9.08 -5.85 6.10
N THR A 129 -9.13 -4.53 5.95
CA THR A 129 -9.02 -3.85 4.64
C THR A 129 -7.66 -3.21 4.42
N THR A 130 -6.62 -3.76 5.02
CA THR A 130 -5.24 -3.30 4.83
C THR A 130 -4.62 -4.01 3.64
N LEU A 131 -4.03 -3.24 2.74
CA LEU A 131 -3.37 -3.77 1.54
C LEU A 131 -1.92 -3.32 1.52
N GLU A 132 -1.03 -4.23 1.18
CA GLU A 132 0.35 -3.90 0.83
C GLU A 132 0.47 -3.79 -0.67
N PHE A 133 1.18 -2.77 -1.15
CA PHE A 133 1.52 -2.64 -2.56
C PHE A 133 2.96 -3.07 -2.76
N VAL A 134 3.17 -3.96 -3.71
CA VAL A 134 4.52 -4.40 -4.10
C VAL A 134 4.71 -4.11 -5.60
N PRO A 135 5.97 -4.04 -6.09
CA PRO A 135 6.21 -3.81 -7.51
C PRO A 135 5.50 -4.84 -8.38
N GLY A 136 4.85 -4.34 -9.42
CA GLY A 136 4.09 -5.17 -10.37
C GLY A 136 4.93 -5.77 -11.47
#